data_914aedb5232c18d8aeb7597808376e0c
#
_entry.id   914aedb5232c18d8aeb7597808376e0c
#
_cell.length_a   1.000
_cell.length_b   1.000
_cell.length_c   1.000
_cell.angle_alpha   90.00
_cell.angle_beta   90.00
_cell.angle_gamma   90.00
#
_symmetry.space_group_name_H-M   'P 1'
#
loop_
_entity.id
_entity.type
_entity.pdbx_description
1 polymer ?
#
loop_
_entity_poly.entity_id
_entity_poly.type
_entity_poly.pdbx_seq_one_letter_code
_entity_poly.pdbx_strand_id
1 'polypeptide(L)'
;DIRRVNVNIAATTVENYRKLKEAGIGTYILFQETYHKKAYEELHPTGPKHDYCYHTEAMDRAMEGGIDDVGIGVLFGLDKYRYEFAGLLMHAEHLEAVHGVGPHTISVPRLKKADDIDPTQFDNGIDDEIFSKIIACIRIAVPYTGMIISTRESEEVRKKALSMGISQISGASRTSVGGYTDEERPHDTEQFDVSDQRTLDEVVQWLMDLGYIPSFCTACYREGRTGDRFMALCKSGQIQNCCHPNALMTLAEYLTDYASPETRKSGEELIKEELTTIPNEKRMRIAGEHIESIYQSNKRDFYF
;
A
#
# COMPACT_ATOMS: atom_id res chain seq x y z
N ASP A 1 12.16 -7.25 14.70
CA ASP A 1 12.26 -5.77 14.63
C ASP A 1 11.32 -5.21 13.58
N ILE A 2 10.73 -4.03 13.85
CA ILE A 2 9.92 -3.29 12.88
C ILE A 2 10.88 -2.60 11.91
N ARG A 3 10.84 -3.00 10.62
CA ARG A 3 11.77 -2.50 9.61
C ARG A 3 11.34 -1.19 8.97
N ARG A 4 10.05 -0.84 9.04
CA ARG A 4 9.48 0.38 8.45
C ARG A 4 8.23 0.82 9.20
N VAL A 5 8.09 2.13 9.39
CA VAL A 5 6.90 2.76 9.94
C VAL A 5 6.38 3.78 8.93
N ASN A 6 5.14 3.64 8.49
CA ASN A 6 4.43 4.65 7.71
C ASN A 6 3.54 5.47 8.63
N VAL A 7 3.27 6.72 8.26
CA VAL A 7 2.50 7.64 9.09
C VAL A 7 1.27 8.14 8.35
N ASN A 8 0.11 7.98 8.97
CA ASN A 8 -1.17 8.50 8.53
C ASN A 8 -1.70 9.44 9.61
N ILE A 9 -1.45 10.72 9.46
CA ILE A 9 -1.97 11.79 10.36
C ILE A 9 -2.59 12.89 9.52
N ALA A 10 -3.44 13.71 10.14
CA ALA A 10 -4.00 14.90 9.49
C ALA A 10 -2.88 15.83 8.99
N ALA A 11 -3.20 16.66 8.00
CA ALA A 11 -2.29 17.66 7.46
C ALA A 11 -1.66 18.51 8.57
N THR A 12 -0.35 18.74 8.47
CA THR A 12 0.41 19.49 9.47
C THR A 12 1.41 20.46 8.82
N THR A 13 2.26 21.07 9.61
CA THR A 13 3.24 22.07 9.14
C THR A 13 4.50 21.42 8.54
N VAL A 14 5.21 22.15 7.69
CA VAL A 14 6.52 21.73 7.14
C VAL A 14 7.49 21.32 8.25
N GLU A 15 7.52 22.07 9.36
CA GLU A 15 8.39 21.75 10.51
C GLU A 15 8.06 20.38 11.13
N ASN A 16 6.77 20.07 11.29
CA ASN A 16 6.36 18.79 11.83
C ASN A 16 6.69 17.64 10.85
N TYR A 17 6.52 17.85 9.55
CA TYR A 17 6.95 16.87 8.54
C TYR A 17 8.47 16.65 8.56
N ARG A 18 9.26 17.69 8.80
CA ARG A 18 10.71 17.57 8.98
C ARG A 18 11.06 16.70 10.19
N LYS A 19 10.38 16.89 11.32
CA LYS A 19 10.54 16.03 12.50
C LYS A 19 10.19 14.57 12.23
N LEU A 20 9.13 14.32 11.44
CA LEU A 20 8.77 12.96 11.01
C LEU A 20 9.85 12.35 10.11
N LYS A 21 10.42 13.12 9.19
CA LYS A 21 11.56 12.69 8.35
C LYS A 21 12.77 12.34 9.20
N GLU A 22 13.12 13.20 10.16
CA GLU A 22 14.23 12.98 11.09
C GLU A 22 14.01 11.74 11.99
N ALA A 23 12.76 11.43 12.33
CA ALA A 23 12.38 10.22 13.04
C ALA A 23 12.47 8.95 12.17
N GLY A 24 12.72 9.08 10.87
CA GLY A 24 12.97 7.96 9.96
C GLY A 24 11.70 7.26 9.46
N ILE A 25 10.59 7.98 9.28
CA ILE A 25 9.40 7.38 8.68
C ILE A 25 9.65 6.94 7.23
N GLY A 26 8.90 5.95 6.77
CA GLY A 26 8.90 5.49 5.39
C GLY A 26 8.08 6.40 4.48
N THR A 27 6.77 6.20 4.45
CA THR A 27 5.84 6.99 3.63
C THR A 27 4.89 7.79 4.54
N TYR A 28 4.65 9.04 4.18
CA TYR A 28 3.51 9.81 4.71
C TYR A 28 2.31 9.60 3.80
N ILE A 29 1.19 9.19 4.34
CA ILE A 29 -0.04 8.89 3.59
C ILE A 29 -1.18 9.75 4.13
N LEU A 30 -1.90 10.40 3.23
CA LEU A 30 -3.13 11.13 3.56
C LEU A 30 -4.11 11.02 2.39
N PHE A 31 -5.33 10.59 2.68
CA PHE A 31 -6.40 10.57 1.69
C PHE A 31 -7.06 11.93 1.60
N GLN A 32 -7.31 12.39 0.38
CA GLN A 32 -8.04 13.63 0.13
C GLN A 32 -9.49 13.56 0.61
N GLU A 33 -10.04 12.37 0.80
CA GLU A 33 -11.44 12.06 1.02
C GLU A 33 -12.27 12.36 -0.25
N THR A 34 -12.48 13.61 -0.62
CA THR A 34 -13.06 14.04 -1.89
C THR A 34 -12.30 15.25 -2.46
N TYR A 35 -12.10 15.30 -3.76
CA TYR A 35 -11.54 16.47 -4.46
C TYR A 35 -12.60 17.54 -4.75
N HIS A 36 -13.89 17.24 -4.58
CA HIS A 36 -14.96 18.20 -4.76
C HIS A 36 -15.05 19.13 -3.55
N LYS A 37 -14.49 20.34 -3.67
CA LYS A 37 -14.31 21.30 -2.56
C LYS A 37 -15.59 21.53 -1.75
N LYS A 38 -16.73 21.76 -2.41
CA LYS A 38 -17.99 22.02 -1.71
C LYS A 38 -18.44 20.80 -0.89
N ALA A 39 -18.39 19.59 -1.46
CA ALA A 39 -18.70 18.36 -0.74
C ALA A 39 -17.72 18.14 0.43
N TYR A 40 -16.43 18.43 0.21
CA TYR A 40 -15.43 18.34 1.28
C TYR A 40 -15.76 19.24 2.48
N GLU A 41 -16.07 20.53 2.22
CA GLU A 41 -16.39 21.52 3.26
C GLU A 41 -17.70 21.15 4.01
N GLU A 42 -18.68 20.58 3.32
CA GLU A 42 -19.93 20.08 3.94
C GLU A 42 -19.69 18.85 4.84
N LEU A 43 -18.79 17.95 4.44
CA LEU A 43 -18.46 16.74 5.19
C LEU A 43 -17.48 16.99 6.34
N HIS A 44 -16.67 18.07 6.27
CA HIS A 44 -15.66 18.42 7.26
C HIS A 44 -15.89 19.83 7.85
N PRO A 45 -17.03 20.09 8.50
CA PRO A 45 -17.38 21.44 8.96
C PRO A 45 -16.48 21.96 10.08
N THR A 46 -15.76 21.08 10.78
CA THR A 46 -14.90 21.41 11.92
C THR A 46 -13.70 20.44 12.03
N GLY A 47 -12.79 20.71 12.96
CA GLY A 47 -11.68 19.83 13.26
C GLY A 47 -10.46 20.07 12.36
N PRO A 48 -9.41 19.24 12.48
CA PRO A 48 -8.12 19.47 11.80
C PRO A 48 -8.18 19.30 10.28
N LYS A 49 -9.24 18.68 9.74
CA LYS A 49 -9.47 18.50 8.30
C LYS A 49 -10.40 19.55 7.69
N HIS A 50 -10.90 20.56 8.43
CA HIS A 50 -11.93 21.49 7.95
C HIS A 50 -11.48 22.39 6.78
N ASP A 51 -10.21 22.71 6.68
CA ASP A 51 -9.64 23.56 5.62
C ASP A 51 -9.25 22.70 4.42
N TYR A 52 -10.03 22.80 3.35
CA TYR A 52 -9.81 22.06 2.10
C TYR A 52 -8.44 22.34 1.48
N CYS A 53 -8.05 23.62 1.38
CA CYS A 53 -6.78 23.97 0.74
C CYS A 53 -5.60 23.47 1.57
N TYR A 54 -5.64 23.69 2.88
CA TYR A 54 -4.61 23.20 3.79
C TYR A 54 -4.48 21.67 3.76
N HIS A 55 -5.59 20.96 3.63
CA HIS A 55 -5.60 19.50 3.51
C HIS A 55 -5.04 19.04 2.17
N THR A 56 -5.49 19.63 1.05
CA THR A 56 -5.07 19.26 -0.31
C THR A 56 -3.56 19.48 -0.53
N GLU A 57 -2.99 20.54 0.04
CA GLU A 57 -1.57 20.90 -0.06
C GLU A 57 -0.70 20.17 0.98
N ALA A 58 -1.22 19.16 1.67
CA ALA A 58 -0.47 18.43 2.71
C ALA A 58 0.77 17.73 2.14
N MET A 59 0.67 17.17 0.93
CA MET A 59 1.79 16.47 0.30
C MET A 59 2.90 17.42 -0.11
N ASP A 60 2.56 18.64 -0.60
CA ASP A 60 3.55 19.66 -0.92
C ASP A 60 4.36 20.03 0.32
N ARG A 61 3.69 20.28 1.44
CA ARG A 61 4.37 20.57 2.72
C ARG A 61 5.19 19.40 3.25
N ALA A 62 4.72 18.17 3.04
CA ALA A 62 5.46 16.98 3.44
C ALA A 62 6.76 16.84 2.65
N MET A 63 6.70 17.04 1.33
CA MET A 63 7.88 17.01 0.46
C MET A 63 8.83 18.18 0.71
N GLU A 64 8.31 19.38 0.98
CA GLU A 64 9.10 20.51 1.44
C GLU A 64 9.81 20.22 2.79
N GLY A 65 9.15 19.46 3.67
CA GLY A 65 9.72 18.95 4.92
C GLY A 65 10.78 17.85 4.75
N GLY A 66 11.02 17.41 3.50
CA GLY A 66 12.04 16.41 3.14
C GLY A 66 11.53 14.96 3.12
N ILE A 67 10.22 14.73 3.17
CA ILE A 67 9.65 13.40 2.99
C ILE A 67 9.65 13.06 1.50
N ASP A 68 10.42 12.07 1.09
CA ASP A 68 10.60 11.71 -0.32
C ASP A 68 9.44 10.87 -0.86
N ASP A 69 8.83 10.07 -0.02
CA ASP A 69 7.76 9.14 -0.40
C ASP A 69 6.42 9.56 0.22
N VAL A 70 5.48 9.97 -0.62
CA VAL A 70 4.13 10.32 -0.21
C VAL A 70 3.10 9.36 -0.82
N GLY A 71 2.00 9.16 -0.11
CA GLY A 71 0.88 8.34 -0.55
C GLY A 71 -0.41 9.13 -0.58
N ILE A 72 -1.07 9.14 -1.73
CA ILE A 72 -2.35 9.80 -1.93
C ILE A 72 -3.49 8.79 -2.06
N GLY A 73 -4.71 9.28 -2.00
CA GLY A 73 -5.90 8.46 -2.20
C GLY A 73 -7.16 9.32 -2.14
N VAL A 74 -8.26 8.74 -2.58
CA VAL A 74 -9.59 9.35 -2.50
C VAL A 74 -10.61 8.31 -2.10
N LEU A 75 -11.60 8.68 -1.32
CA LEU A 75 -12.66 7.77 -0.88
C LEU A 75 -13.79 7.78 -1.92
N PHE A 76 -13.76 6.82 -2.83
CA PHE A 76 -14.77 6.70 -3.88
C PHE A 76 -16.15 6.39 -3.27
N GLY A 77 -17.13 7.21 -3.63
CA GLY A 77 -18.50 7.11 -3.13
C GLY A 77 -18.98 8.33 -2.35
N LEU A 78 -18.09 9.23 -1.95
CA LEU A 78 -18.48 10.51 -1.34
C LEU A 78 -19.03 11.50 -2.36
N ASP A 79 -18.41 11.59 -3.53
CA ASP A 79 -18.87 12.38 -4.66
C ASP A 79 -18.71 11.58 -5.96
N LYS A 80 -18.99 12.20 -7.11
CA LYS A 80 -18.98 11.58 -8.44
C LYS A 80 -17.61 10.99 -8.76
N TYR A 81 -17.50 9.71 -8.93
CA TYR A 81 -16.25 8.99 -9.12
C TYR A 81 -15.39 9.51 -10.28
N ARG A 82 -16.01 10.07 -11.35
CA ARG A 82 -15.26 10.67 -12.47
C ARG A 82 -14.54 11.94 -12.07
N TYR A 83 -15.15 12.74 -11.20
CA TYR A 83 -14.53 13.95 -10.65
C TYR A 83 -13.38 13.57 -9.71
N GLU A 84 -13.63 12.61 -8.82
CA GLU A 84 -12.63 12.09 -7.89
C GLU A 84 -11.42 11.47 -8.63
N PHE A 85 -11.69 10.69 -9.68
CA PHE A 85 -10.65 10.11 -10.52
C PHE A 85 -9.81 11.18 -11.22
N ALA A 86 -10.45 12.20 -11.80
CA ALA A 86 -9.72 13.31 -12.44
C ALA A 86 -8.89 14.09 -11.42
N GLY A 87 -9.45 14.41 -10.24
CA GLY A 87 -8.75 15.09 -9.16
C GLY A 87 -7.52 14.30 -8.68
N LEU A 88 -7.67 12.98 -8.53
CA LEU A 88 -6.57 12.10 -8.13
C LEU A 88 -5.41 12.11 -9.13
N LEU A 89 -5.72 12.03 -10.42
CA LEU A 89 -4.69 12.11 -11.48
C LEU A 89 -4.03 13.47 -11.53
N MET A 90 -4.81 14.56 -11.44
CA MET A 90 -4.26 15.93 -11.40
C MET A 90 -3.36 16.14 -10.17
N HIS A 91 -3.70 15.56 -9.02
CA HIS A 91 -2.85 15.62 -7.82
C HIS A 91 -1.54 14.86 -8.04
N ALA A 92 -1.59 13.65 -8.64
CA ALA A 92 -0.37 12.90 -8.98
C ALA A 92 0.52 13.67 -9.97
N GLU A 93 -0.07 14.28 -11.01
CA GLU A 93 0.64 15.11 -11.99
C GLU A 93 1.23 16.37 -11.35
N HIS A 94 0.48 17.02 -10.45
CA HIS A 94 0.96 18.18 -9.70
C HIS A 94 2.24 17.85 -8.91
N LEU A 95 2.22 16.76 -8.14
CA LEU A 95 3.38 16.35 -7.36
C LEU A 95 4.60 16.06 -8.25
N GLU A 96 4.40 15.40 -9.39
CA GLU A 96 5.48 15.16 -10.35
C GLU A 96 6.00 16.45 -10.98
N ALA A 97 5.11 17.38 -11.33
CA ALA A 97 5.49 18.64 -11.94
C ALA A 97 6.22 19.61 -10.99
N VAL A 98 5.79 19.68 -9.73
CA VAL A 98 6.32 20.62 -8.74
C VAL A 98 7.56 20.07 -8.03
N HIS A 99 7.53 18.80 -7.67
CA HIS A 99 8.59 18.16 -6.85
C HIS A 99 9.49 17.20 -7.65
N GLY A 100 9.19 16.96 -8.93
CA GLY A 100 9.92 16.02 -9.78
C GLY A 100 9.63 14.55 -9.46
N VAL A 101 8.78 14.28 -8.48
CA VAL A 101 8.46 12.94 -7.96
C VAL A 101 6.95 12.81 -7.78
N GLY A 102 6.33 11.84 -8.45
CA GLY A 102 4.93 11.51 -8.23
C GLY A 102 4.70 10.68 -6.96
N PRO A 103 3.44 10.32 -6.64
CA PRO A 103 3.14 9.58 -5.43
C PRO A 103 3.77 8.18 -5.45
N HIS A 104 4.38 7.81 -4.32
CA HIS A 104 4.93 6.46 -4.11
C HIS A 104 3.81 5.42 -4.07
N THR A 105 2.67 5.77 -3.47
CA THR A 105 1.49 4.90 -3.43
C THR A 105 0.21 5.66 -3.72
N ILE A 106 -0.74 4.96 -4.34
CA ILE A 106 -2.13 5.40 -4.49
C ILE A 106 -3.04 4.37 -3.84
N SER A 107 -3.86 4.84 -2.90
CA SER A 107 -4.90 4.01 -2.27
C SER A 107 -6.25 4.29 -2.90
N VAL A 108 -7.03 3.23 -3.10
CA VAL A 108 -8.33 3.27 -3.77
C VAL A 108 -9.47 2.75 -2.87
N PRO A 109 -9.70 3.34 -1.68
CA PRO A 109 -10.81 2.92 -0.84
C PRO A 109 -12.16 3.32 -1.45
N ARG A 110 -13.17 2.45 -1.25
CA ARG A 110 -14.57 2.78 -1.48
C ARG A 110 -15.29 3.02 -0.16
N LEU A 111 -16.32 3.86 -0.20
CA LEU A 111 -17.22 4.04 0.93
C LEU A 111 -17.89 2.70 1.27
N LYS A 112 -17.72 2.24 2.47
CA LYS A 112 -18.32 1.04 3.04
C LYS A 112 -19.04 1.41 4.33
N LYS A 113 -19.95 0.55 4.78
CA LYS A 113 -20.60 0.71 6.06
C LYS A 113 -19.58 0.79 7.19
N ALA A 114 -19.81 1.68 8.13
CA ALA A 114 -19.09 1.80 9.38
C ALA A 114 -20.10 2.16 10.48
N ASP A 115 -19.70 2.12 11.75
CA ASP A 115 -20.62 2.36 12.88
C ASP A 115 -21.40 3.67 12.75
N ASP A 116 -20.74 4.74 12.31
CA ASP A 116 -21.33 6.08 12.17
C ASP A 116 -21.60 6.49 10.71
N ILE A 117 -21.42 5.57 9.73
CA ILE A 117 -21.58 5.87 8.31
C ILE A 117 -22.49 4.84 7.64
N ASP A 118 -23.64 5.31 7.17
CA ASP A 118 -24.51 4.54 6.29
C ASP A 118 -24.24 4.92 4.82
N PRO A 119 -23.66 4.02 4.01
CA PRO A 119 -23.36 4.30 2.60
C PRO A 119 -24.60 4.64 1.78
N THR A 120 -25.81 4.24 2.21
CA THR A 120 -27.06 4.54 1.51
C THR A 120 -27.47 6.02 1.58
N GLN A 121 -26.82 6.80 2.46
CA GLN A 121 -26.99 8.25 2.53
C GLN A 121 -26.22 9.00 1.44
N PHE A 122 -25.38 8.28 0.66
CA PHE A 122 -24.57 8.84 -0.42
C PHE A 122 -25.01 8.24 -1.76
N ASP A 123 -25.44 9.10 -2.67
CA ASP A 123 -25.95 8.68 -4.01
C ASP A 123 -24.83 8.33 -5.01
N ASN A 124 -23.56 8.38 -4.60
CA ASN A 124 -22.39 8.25 -5.46
C ASN A 124 -21.63 6.93 -5.30
N GLY A 125 -22.25 5.92 -4.67
CA GLY A 125 -21.68 4.58 -4.55
C GLY A 125 -21.28 3.99 -5.91
N ILE A 126 -20.17 3.25 -5.95
CA ILE A 126 -19.68 2.59 -7.17
C ILE A 126 -19.74 1.07 -7.02
N ASP A 127 -20.15 0.41 -8.09
CA ASP A 127 -20.15 -1.05 -8.19
C ASP A 127 -18.73 -1.63 -8.44
N ASP A 128 -18.62 -2.95 -8.42
CA ASP A 128 -17.34 -3.65 -8.61
C ASP A 128 -16.80 -3.50 -10.04
N GLU A 129 -17.66 -3.30 -11.03
CA GLU A 129 -17.25 -3.10 -12.42
C GLU A 129 -16.59 -1.73 -12.60
N ILE A 130 -17.24 -0.67 -12.10
CA ILE A 130 -16.70 0.70 -12.12
C ILE A 130 -15.41 0.74 -11.30
N PHE A 131 -15.39 0.11 -10.12
CA PHE A 131 -14.20 0.04 -9.28
C PHE A 131 -13.02 -0.61 -10.00
N SER A 132 -13.24 -1.74 -10.66
CA SER A 132 -12.21 -2.42 -11.43
C SER A 132 -11.67 -1.56 -12.58
N LYS A 133 -12.56 -0.84 -13.28
CA LYS A 133 -12.18 0.10 -14.35
C LYS A 133 -11.32 1.25 -13.80
N ILE A 134 -11.68 1.82 -12.65
CA ILE A 134 -10.90 2.88 -12.00
C ILE A 134 -9.48 2.37 -11.71
N ILE A 135 -9.33 1.19 -11.10
CA ILE A 135 -8.03 0.59 -10.80
C ILE A 135 -7.19 0.42 -12.08
N ALA A 136 -7.77 -0.16 -13.13
CA ALA A 136 -7.08 -0.35 -14.40
C ALA A 136 -6.66 0.99 -15.04
N CYS A 137 -7.52 2.00 -15.01
CA CYS A 137 -7.22 3.32 -15.55
C CYS A 137 -6.10 4.03 -14.75
N ILE A 138 -6.11 3.96 -13.41
CA ILE A 138 -5.02 4.50 -12.58
C ILE A 138 -3.70 3.79 -12.90
N ARG A 139 -3.71 2.45 -13.03
CA ARG A 139 -2.50 1.69 -13.38
C ARG A 139 -1.91 2.11 -14.73
N ILE A 140 -2.74 2.42 -15.70
CA ILE A 140 -2.30 2.90 -17.02
C ILE A 140 -1.78 4.33 -16.94
N ALA A 141 -2.48 5.21 -16.21
CA ALA A 141 -2.15 6.63 -16.12
C ALA A 141 -0.90 6.89 -15.25
N VAL A 142 -0.72 6.13 -14.15
CA VAL A 142 0.39 6.28 -13.19
C VAL A 142 1.10 4.93 -13.01
N PRO A 143 1.82 4.43 -14.05
CA PRO A 143 2.31 3.05 -14.09
C PRO A 143 3.40 2.74 -13.03
N TYR A 144 4.08 3.74 -12.53
CA TYR A 144 5.19 3.60 -11.58
C TYR A 144 4.75 3.51 -10.11
N THR A 145 3.50 3.89 -9.79
CA THR A 145 3.03 3.97 -8.39
C THR A 145 2.68 2.60 -7.83
N GLY A 146 2.88 2.41 -6.53
CA GLY A 146 2.29 1.30 -5.78
C GLY A 146 0.78 1.54 -5.60
N MET A 147 -0.06 0.57 -5.93
CA MET A 147 -1.51 0.70 -5.73
C MET A 147 -1.96 -0.22 -4.62
N ILE A 148 -2.68 0.35 -3.64
CA ILE A 148 -3.07 -0.32 -2.40
C ILE A 148 -4.55 -0.62 -2.38
N ILE A 149 -4.92 -1.86 -2.05
CA ILE A 149 -6.30 -2.25 -1.70
C ILE A 149 -6.36 -2.77 -0.26
N SER A 150 -7.39 -2.37 0.46
CA SER A 150 -7.57 -2.75 1.86
C SER A 150 -8.47 -3.98 2.02
N THR A 151 -8.55 -4.48 3.25
CA THR A 151 -9.44 -5.55 3.69
C THR A 151 -10.92 -5.16 3.73
N ARG A 152 -11.27 -3.90 3.38
CA ARG A 152 -12.67 -3.46 3.17
C ARG A 152 -13.34 -4.22 2.03
N GLU A 153 -12.55 -4.68 1.06
CA GLU A 153 -13.06 -5.38 -0.11
C GLU A 153 -13.06 -6.90 0.12
N SER A 154 -14.05 -7.57 -0.48
CA SER A 154 -14.15 -9.03 -0.44
C SER A 154 -12.99 -9.70 -1.18
N GLU A 155 -12.80 -10.98 -0.92
CA GLU A 155 -11.78 -11.78 -1.59
C GLU A 155 -11.88 -11.72 -3.11
N GLU A 156 -13.10 -11.85 -3.67
CA GLU A 156 -13.34 -11.83 -5.11
C GLU A 156 -12.96 -10.48 -5.72
N VAL A 157 -13.35 -9.38 -5.05
CA VAL A 157 -13.00 -8.02 -5.50
C VAL A 157 -11.49 -7.82 -5.44
N ARG A 158 -10.83 -8.28 -4.39
CA ARG A 158 -9.38 -8.18 -4.23
C ARG A 158 -8.63 -8.98 -5.28
N LYS A 159 -9.10 -10.21 -5.59
CA LYS A 159 -8.56 -11.04 -6.67
C LYS A 159 -8.65 -10.33 -8.03
N LYS A 160 -9.82 -9.76 -8.34
CA LYS A 160 -10.02 -8.99 -9.56
C LYS A 160 -9.14 -7.74 -9.60
N ALA A 161 -9.02 -7.03 -8.48
CA ALA A 161 -8.18 -5.84 -8.36
C ALA A 161 -6.70 -6.13 -8.58
N LEU A 162 -6.18 -7.24 -8.05
CA LEU A 162 -4.81 -7.71 -8.30
C LEU A 162 -4.57 -7.92 -9.81
N SER A 163 -5.50 -8.56 -10.52
CA SER A 163 -5.38 -8.75 -11.97
C SER A 163 -5.46 -7.45 -12.78
N MET A 164 -5.97 -6.36 -12.19
CA MET A 164 -6.07 -5.02 -12.80
C MET A 164 -4.89 -4.10 -12.45
N GLY A 165 -3.95 -4.56 -11.62
CA GLY A 165 -2.73 -3.81 -11.34
C GLY A 165 -2.54 -3.35 -9.91
N ILE A 166 -3.36 -3.77 -8.95
CA ILE A 166 -3.04 -3.62 -7.52
C ILE A 166 -1.73 -4.35 -7.25
N SER A 167 -0.82 -3.70 -6.53
CA SER A 167 0.51 -4.23 -6.20
C SER A 167 0.78 -4.33 -4.69
N GLN A 168 -0.10 -3.77 -3.88
CA GLN A 168 0.02 -3.82 -2.42
C GLN A 168 -1.35 -4.15 -1.82
N ILE A 169 -1.37 -5.05 -0.86
CA ILE A 169 -2.60 -5.43 -0.18
C ILE A 169 -2.42 -5.41 1.35
N SER A 170 -3.48 -5.09 2.06
CA SER A 170 -3.54 -5.29 3.51
C SER A 170 -3.95 -6.73 3.81
N GLY A 171 -3.41 -7.31 4.86
CA GLY A 171 -3.79 -8.62 5.38
C GLY A 171 -3.96 -8.58 6.88
N ALA A 172 -4.84 -9.42 7.43
CA ALA A 172 -5.08 -9.56 8.87
C ALA A 172 -5.41 -8.24 9.59
N SER A 173 -6.11 -7.31 8.92
CA SER A 173 -6.43 -6.00 9.50
C SER A 173 -7.44 -6.13 10.65
N ARG A 174 -7.21 -5.35 11.71
CA ARG A 174 -8.14 -5.13 12.81
C ARG A 174 -8.38 -3.62 12.94
N THR A 175 -9.64 -3.20 12.92
CA THR A 175 -10.01 -1.77 12.90
C THR A 175 -10.63 -1.30 14.21
N SER A 176 -10.92 -2.20 15.12
CA SER A 176 -11.37 -1.90 16.48
C SER A 176 -10.22 -1.45 17.38
N VAL A 177 -10.52 -0.62 18.36
CA VAL A 177 -9.54 -0.18 19.36
C VAL A 177 -9.05 -1.40 20.18
N GLY A 178 -7.74 -1.64 20.17
CA GLY A 178 -7.13 -2.79 20.83
C GLY A 178 -7.31 -4.12 20.11
N GLY A 179 -7.84 -4.14 18.89
CA GLY A 179 -8.19 -5.36 18.15
C GLY A 179 -7.03 -6.33 17.86
N TYR A 180 -5.79 -5.90 18.01
CA TYR A 180 -4.61 -6.78 17.92
C TYR A 180 -4.18 -7.42 19.24
N THR A 181 -4.72 -6.96 20.38
CA THR A 181 -4.31 -7.42 21.72
C THR A 181 -5.39 -8.16 22.47
N ASP A 182 -6.64 -8.09 22.03
CA ASP A 182 -7.80 -8.57 22.78
C ASP A 182 -8.82 -9.18 21.81
N GLU A 183 -8.79 -10.50 21.66
CA GLU A 183 -9.68 -11.24 20.75
C GLU A 183 -11.14 -11.28 21.24
N GLU A 184 -11.41 -10.97 22.53
CA GLU A 184 -12.72 -11.07 23.16
C GLU A 184 -13.47 -9.73 23.22
N ARG A 185 -12.92 -8.61 22.71
CA ARG A 185 -13.62 -7.32 22.74
C ARG A 185 -14.74 -7.26 21.72
N PRO A 186 -15.90 -6.66 22.10
CA PRO A 186 -16.98 -6.41 21.16
C PRO A 186 -16.51 -5.55 19.97
N HIS A 187 -17.01 -5.84 18.78
CA HIS A 187 -16.70 -5.13 17.53
C HIS A 187 -17.30 -3.72 17.45
N ASP A 188 -17.73 -3.13 18.56
CA ASP A 188 -18.50 -1.87 18.65
C ASP A 188 -17.69 -0.59 18.37
N THR A 189 -16.42 -0.70 18.00
CA THR A 189 -15.51 0.45 17.78
C THR A 189 -14.79 0.38 16.44
N GLU A 190 -15.32 -0.36 15.48
CA GLU A 190 -14.67 -0.53 14.17
C GLU A 190 -14.79 0.75 13.34
N GLN A 191 -13.65 1.23 12.81
CA GLN A 191 -13.65 2.39 11.91
C GLN A 191 -14.34 2.10 10.58
N PHE A 192 -14.37 0.83 10.16
CA PHE A 192 -15.08 0.31 8.99
C PHE A 192 -15.16 -1.21 9.06
N ASP A 193 -16.17 -1.77 8.41
CA ASP A 193 -16.34 -3.21 8.31
C ASP A 193 -15.19 -3.84 7.51
N VAL A 194 -14.58 -4.87 8.07
CA VAL A 194 -13.54 -5.68 7.42
C VAL A 194 -14.20 -6.86 6.73
N SER A 195 -14.27 -6.81 5.38
CA SER A 195 -14.87 -7.90 4.58
C SER A 195 -13.96 -9.12 4.48
N ASP A 196 -12.63 -8.90 4.45
CA ASP A 196 -11.64 -9.98 4.43
C ASP A 196 -11.00 -10.13 5.81
N GLN A 197 -11.45 -11.13 6.55
CA GLN A 197 -11.02 -11.40 7.93
C GLN A 197 -9.94 -12.49 8.03
N ARG A 198 -9.41 -12.97 6.89
CA ARG A 198 -8.39 -14.00 6.86
C ARG A 198 -7.13 -13.59 7.65
N THR A 199 -6.49 -14.57 8.24
CA THR A 199 -5.17 -14.42 8.85
C THR A 199 -4.12 -14.02 7.80
N LEU A 200 -2.97 -13.54 8.25
CA LEU A 200 -1.87 -13.22 7.34
C LEU A 200 -1.40 -14.45 6.57
N ASP A 201 -1.35 -15.61 7.21
CA ASP A 201 -0.91 -16.86 6.59
C ASP A 201 -1.87 -17.32 5.48
N GLU A 202 -3.18 -17.25 5.73
CA GLU A 202 -4.20 -17.53 4.71
C GLU A 202 -4.11 -16.57 3.52
N VAL A 203 -3.82 -15.30 3.75
CA VAL A 203 -3.64 -14.32 2.66
C VAL A 203 -2.37 -14.59 1.88
N VAL A 204 -1.27 -14.97 2.54
CA VAL A 204 -0.01 -15.35 1.88
C VAL A 204 -0.20 -16.58 1.02
N GLN A 205 -0.85 -17.64 1.56
CA GLN A 205 -1.17 -18.85 0.80
C GLN A 205 -2.03 -18.52 -0.43
N TRP A 206 -3.10 -17.77 -0.23
CA TRP A 206 -4.00 -17.34 -1.32
C TRP A 206 -3.29 -16.58 -2.43
N LEU A 207 -2.35 -15.69 -2.10
CA LEU A 207 -1.57 -14.97 -3.11
C LEU A 207 -0.69 -15.91 -3.92
N MET A 208 -0.06 -16.89 -3.28
CA MET A 208 0.75 -17.90 -3.97
C MET A 208 -0.12 -18.78 -4.89
N ASP A 209 -1.31 -19.18 -4.44
CA ASP A 209 -2.27 -19.94 -5.25
C ASP A 209 -2.76 -19.16 -6.49
N LEU A 210 -2.76 -17.84 -6.41
CA LEU A 210 -3.05 -16.95 -7.55
C LEU A 210 -1.84 -16.69 -8.46
N GLY A 211 -0.67 -17.25 -8.15
CA GLY A 211 0.57 -17.06 -8.92
C GLY A 211 1.31 -15.76 -8.62
N TYR A 212 1.08 -15.13 -7.46
CA TYR A 212 1.83 -13.97 -7.00
C TYR A 212 2.89 -14.36 -5.98
N ILE A 213 3.97 -13.58 -5.92
CA ILE A 213 5.02 -13.72 -4.91
C ILE A 213 4.75 -12.71 -3.79
N PRO A 214 4.28 -13.13 -2.60
CA PRO A 214 4.17 -12.25 -1.44
C PRO A 214 5.53 -11.69 -1.04
N SER A 215 5.63 -10.37 -0.86
CA SER A 215 6.89 -9.72 -0.51
C SER A 215 6.76 -8.85 0.73
N PHE A 216 7.69 -9.00 1.66
CA PHE A 216 7.83 -8.19 2.87
C PHE A 216 9.06 -7.28 2.81
N CYS A 217 9.58 -7.02 1.59
CA CYS A 217 10.80 -6.27 1.36
C CYS A 217 10.67 -4.78 1.74
N THR A 218 11.66 -4.28 2.48
CA THR A 218 11.81 -2.86 2.84
C THR A 218 13.18 -2.30 2.44
N ALA A 219 13.94 -3.01 1.59
CA ALA A 219 15.32 -2.69 1.25
C ALA A 219 15.48 -1.27 0.65
N CYS A 220 14.52 -0.81 -0.17
CA CYS A 220 14.61 0.50 -0.81
C CYS A 220 14.77 1.64 0.19
N TYR A 221 14.08 1.59 1.33
CA TYR A 221 14.21 2.61 2.39
C TYR A 221 15.59 2.59 3.06
N ARG A 222 16.16 1.41 3.24
CA ARG A 222 17.47 1.23 3.88
C ARG A 222 18.63 1.59 2.95
N GLU A 223 18.43 1.42 1.66
CA GLU A 223 19.41 1.72 0.61
C GLU A 223 19.28 3.15 0.05
N GLY A 224 18.41 3.98 0.63
CA GLY A 224 18.14 5.33 0.13
C GLY A 224 17.61 5.33 -1.32
N ARG A 225 16.91 4.27 -1.71
CA ARG A 225 16.18 4.20 -2.98
C ARG A 225 14.76 4.70 -2.74
N THR A 226 14.64 6.00 -2.50
CA THR A 226 13.38 6.73 -2.24
C THR A 226 13.26 7.91 -3.20
N GLY A 227 12.11 8.54 -3.28
CA GLY A 227 11.88 9.72 -4.09
C GLY A 227 12.21 9.52 -5.58
N ASP A 228 12.94 10.45 -6.15
CA ASP A 228 13.35 10.47 -7.57
C ASP A 228 14.17 9.25 -7.98
N ARG A 229 15.06 8.79 -7.10
CA ARG A 229 15.88 7.59 -7.34
C ARG A 229 15.02 6.33 -7.47
N PHE A 230 14.00 6.18 -6.61
CA PHE A 230 13.05 5.07 -6.71
C PHE A 230 12.23 5.17 -7.99
N MET A 231 11.68 6.36 -8.29
CA MET A 231 10.86 6.58 -9.49
C MET A 231 11.62 6.32 -10.78
N ALA A 232 12.89 6.72 -10.87
CA ALA A 232 13.73 6.44 -12.03
C ALA A 232 13.92 4.93 -12.25
N LEU A 233 14.14 4.16 -11.17
CA LEU A 233 14.23 2.71 -11.22
C LEU A 233 12.90 2.04 -11.64
N CYS A 234 11.78 2.56 -11.15
CA CYS A 234 10.44 2.05 -11.53
C CYS A 234 10.12 2.35 -12.99
N LYS A 235 10.29 3.60 -13.44
CA LYS A 235 10.02 4.03 -14.83
C LYS A 235 10.88 3.29 -15.85
N SER A 236 12.13 2.97 -15.49
CA SER A 236 13.03 2.19 -16.36
C SER A 236 12.86 0.67 -16.27
N GLY A 237 12.07 0.16 -15.33
CA GLY A 237 11.94 -1.26 -15.04
C GLY A 237 13.15 -1.87 -14.29
N GLN A 238 14.20 -1.10 -14.02
CA GLN A 238 15.41 -1.61 -13.35
C GLN A 238 15.15 -2.06 -11.91
N ILE A 239 14.10 -1.56 -11.27
CA ILE A 239 13.74 -1.94 -9.90
C ILE A 239 13.50 -3.46 -9.77
N GLN A 240 13.05 -4.14 -10.82
CA GLN A 240 12.81 -5.59 -10.83
C GLN A 240 14.08 -6.38 -10.50
N ASN A 241 15.24 -5.88 -10.86
CA ASN A 241 16.53 -6.51 -10.54
C ASN A 241 16.80 -6.61 -9.03
N CYS A 242 16.14 -5.80 -8.21
CA CYS A 242 16.19 -5.88 -6.75
C CYS A 242 14.91 -6.49 -6.19
N CYS A 243 13.75 -6.06 -6.68
CA CYS A 243 12.44 -6.47 -6.12
C CYS A 243 12.20 -7.97 -6.23
N HIS A 244 12.49 -8.60 -7.38
CA HIS A 244 12.24 -10.02 -7.57
C HIS A 244 13.07 -10.89 -6.60
N PRO A 245 14.42 -10.82 -6.58
CA PRO A 245 15.19 -11.61 -5.62
C PRO A 245 14.88 -11.25 -4.16
N ASN A 246 14.62 -9.97 -3.84
CA ASN A 246 14.25 -9.57 -2.50
C ASN A 246 12.90 -10.13 -2.06
N ALA A 247 11.93 -10.23 -2.98
CA ALA A 247 10.64 -10.87 -2.68
C ALA A 247 10.83 -12.32 -2.27
N LEU A 248 11.63 -13.09 -3.01
CA LEU A 248 11.91 -14.49 -2.72
C LEU A 248 12.63 -14.67 -1.37
N MET A 249 13.62 -13.82 -1.06
CA MET A 249 14.33 -13.88 0.21
C MET A 249 13.42 -13.53 1.39
N THR A 250 12.60 -12.49 1.28
CA THR A 250 11.68 -12.11 2.36
C THR A 250 10.52 -13.09 2.52
N LEU A 251 10.10 -13.75 1.43
CA LEU A 251 9.15 -14.87 1.51
C LEU A 251 9.79 -16.05 2.23
N ALA A 252 11.03 -16.42 1.92
CA ALA A 252 11.75 -17.50 2.61
C ALA A 252 11.87 -17.24 4.12
N GLU A 253 12.11 -15.99 4.53
CA GLU A 253 12.10 -15.60 5.95
C GLU A 253 10.72 -15.82 6.57
N TYR A 254 9.65 -15.37 5.91
CA TYR A 254 8.28 -15.57 6.39
C TYR A 254 7.93 -17.06 6.54
N LEU A 255 8.26 -17.86 5.51
CA LEU A 255 8.01 -19.31 5.52
C LEU A 255 8.74 -20.03 6.66
N THR A 256 9.92 -19.55 7.01
CA THR A 256 10.72 -20.14 8.08
C THR A 256 10.21 -19.80 9.47
N ASP A 257 9.77 -18.53 9.66
CA ASP A 257 9.51 -17.98 10.99
C ASP A 257 8.04 -18.01 11.40
N TYR A 258 7.10 -17.96 10.42
CA TYR A 258 5.69 -17.67 10.71
C TYR A 258 4.69 -18.59 10.01
N ALA A 259 5.05 -19.21 8.89
CA ALA A 259 4.10 -19.91 8.05
C ALA A 259 3.65 -21.25 8.66
N SER A 260 2.41 -21.63 8.39
CA SER A 260 1.93 -22.99 8.61
C SER A 260 2.71 -24.00 7.75
N PRO A 261 2.70 -25.29 8.10
CA PRO A 261 3.37 -26.31 7.30
C PRO A 261 2.90 -26.37 5.84
N GLU A 262 1.61 -26.09 5.60
CA GLU A 262 1.00 -26.08 4.27
C GLU A 262 1.52 -24.89 3.44
N THR A 263 1.40 -23.68 3.99
CA THR A 263 1.90 -22.44 3.37
C THR A 263 3.40 -22.52 3.11
N ARG A 264 4.15 -23.09 4.06
CA ARG A 264 5.60 -23.30 3.90
C ARG A 264 5.91 -24.19 2.70
N LYS A 265 5.23 -25.33 2.56
CA LYS A 265 5.45 -26.26 1.45
C LYS A 265 5.19 -25.59 0.10
N SER A 266 4.03 -24.94 -0.06
CA SER A 266 3.68 -24.24 -1.29
C SER A 266 4.67 -23.11 -1.62
N GLY A 267 5.11 -22.37 -0.61
CA GLY A 267 6.06 -21.27 -0.77
C GLY A 267 7.46 -21.75 -1.13
N GLU A 268 7.95 -22.85 -0.57
CA GLU A 268 9.25 -23.44 -0.94
C GLU A 268 9.25 -23.92 -2.40
N GLU A 269 8.14 -24.48 -2.90
CA GLU A 269 7.96 -24.88 -4.30
C GLU A 269 7.98 -23.63 -5.21
N LEU A 270 7.21 -22.60 -4.88
CA LEU A 270 7.18 -21.33 -5.61
C LEU A 270 8.57 -20.67 -5.67
N ILE A 271 9.27 -20.57 -4.54
CA ILE A 271 10.62 -19.99 -4.49
C ILE A 271 11.58 -20.74 -5.40
N LYS A 272 11.52 -22.06 -5.43
CA LYS A 272 12.37 -22.89 -6.27
C LYS A 272 12.13 -22.65 -7.76
N GLU A 273 10.89 -22.50 -8.17
CA GLU A 273 10.52 -22.19 -9.55
C GLU A 273 10.95 -20.78 -9.93
N GLU A 274 10.56 -19.78 -9.14
CA GLU A 274 10.78 -18.37 -9.41
C GLU A 274 12.26 -17.96 -9.35
N LEU A 275 13.06 -18.61 -8.52
CA LEU A 275 14.50 -18.37 -8.45
C LEU A 275 15.16 -18.58 -9.83
N THR A 276 14.70 -19.58 -10.60
CA THR A 276 15.25 -19.89 -11.93
C THR A 276 14.89 -18.86 -13.00
N THR A 277 13.88 -18.01 -12.74
CA THR A 277 13.43 -16.99 -13.68
C THR A 277 14.18 -15.66 -13.52
N ILE A 278 15.06 -15.51 -12.52
CA ILE A 278 15.89 -14.32 -12.35
C ILE A 278 16.87 -14.18 -13.51
N PRO A 279 16.78 -13.13 -14.37
CA PRO A 279 17.57 -13.05 -15.59
C PRO A 279 19.08 -12.90 -15.37
N ASN A 280 19.48 -12.32 -14.23
CA ASN A 280 20.88 -12.10 -13.91
C ASN A 280 21.44 -13.29 -13.11
N GLU A 281 22.24 -14.13 -13.75
CA GLU A 281 22.83 -15.35 -13.16
C GLU A 281 23.57 -15.09 -11.83
N LYS A 282 24.31 -13.97 -11.73
CA LYS A 282 25.00 -13.63 -10.48
C LYS A 282 24.02 -13.34 -9.36
N ARG A 283 22.94 -12.60 -9.65
CA ARG A 283 21.88 -12.31 -8.64
C ARG A 283 21.10 -13.56 -8.28
N MET A 284 20.77 -14.40 -9.27
CA MET A 284 20.12 -15.69 -9.05
C MET A 284 20.94 -16.55 -8.08
N ARG A 285 22.24 -16.70 -8.33
CA ARG A 285 23.14 -17.48 -7.47
C ARG A 285 23.21 -16.90 -6.05
N ILE A 286 23.41 -15.59 -5.89
CA ILE A 286 23.50 -14.93 -4.59
C ILE A 286 22.15 -15.06 -3.82
N ALA A 287 21.02 -14.85 -4.51
CA ALA A 287 19.71 -15.03 -3.88
C ALA A 287 19.52 -16.49 -3.40
N GLY A 288 19.91 -17.48 -4.20
CA GLY A 288 19.86 -18.89 -3.81
C GLY A 288 20.73 -19.20 -2.57
N GLU A 289 21.97 -18.69 -2.54
CA GLU A 289 22.87 -18.84 -1.38
C GLU A 289 22.27 -18.18 -0.10
N HIS A 290 21.62 -17.03 -0.23
CA HIS A 290 20.95 -16.36 0.88
C HIS A 290 19.71 -17.12 1.35
N ILE A 291 18.87 -17.62 0.43
CA ILE A 291 17.70 -18.41 0.75
C ILE A 291 18.11 -19.72 1.48
N GLU A 292 19.13 -20.40 0.99
CA GLU A 292 19.67 -21.58 1.67
C GLU A 292 20.17 -21.23 3.09
N SER A 293 20.86 -20.10 3.24
CA SER A 293 21.31 -19.61 4.55
C SER A 293 20.14 -19.29 5.50
N ILE A 294 19.02 -18.75 4.99
CA ILE A 294 17.79 -18.51 5.76
C ILE A 294 17.24 -19.83 6.29
N TYR A 295 17.15 -20.85 5.44
CA TYR A 295 16.60 -22.17 5.85
C TYR A 295 17.50 -22.95 6.81
N GLN A 296 18.82 -22.81 6.69
CA GLN A 296 19.78 -23.58 7.47
C GLN A 296 20.27 -22.90 8.74
N SER A 297 20.01 -21.59 8.91
CA SER A 297 20.52 -20.81 10.02
C SER A 297 19.51 -19.79 10.52
N ASN A 298 19.87 -19.04 11.57
CA ASN A 298 19.08 -17.91 12.09
C ASN A 298 19.40 -16.58 11.38
N LYS A 299 20.12 -16.62 10.24
CA LYS A 299 20.41 -15.40 9.49
C LYS A 299 19.16 -14.92 8.77
N ARG A 300 18.92 -13.64 8.84
CA ARG A 300 17.78 -12.94 8.25
C ARG A 300 18.25 -11.62 7.63
N ASP A 301 17.34 -10.96 6.96
CA ASP A 301 17.51 -9.60 6.52
C ASP A 301 18.51 -9.42 5.37
N PHE A 302 18.51 -10.38 4.45
CA PHE A 302 19.27 -10.30 3.19
C PHE A 302 18.50 -9.48 2.16
N TYR A 303 19.22 -8.63 1.41
CA TYR A 303 18.63 -7.83 0.32
C TYR A 303 19.70 -7.36 -0.69
N PHE A 304 19.20 -6.93 -1.86
CA PHE A 304 19.98 -6.28 -2.91
C PHE A 304 19.76 -4.78 -2.95
#